data_d1e3f0090bed4a0acf8b34eabdb4f4e8
#
_entry.id   d1e3f0090bed4a0acf8b34eabdb4f4e8
#
_cell.length_a   1.000
_cell.length_b   1.000
_cell.length_c   1.000
_cell.angle_alpha   90.00
_cell.angle_beta   90.00
_cell.angle_gamma   90.00
#
_symmetry.space_group_name_H-M   'P 1'
#
loop_
_entity.id
_entity.type
_entity.pdbx_description
1 polymer ?
#
loop_
_entity_poly.entity_id
_entity_poly.type
_entity_poly.pdbx_seq_one_letter_code
_entity_poly.pdbx_strand_id
1 'polypeptide(L)'
;MIGFIWNLRGAGDENKKRIIRELIIDKHVDFLGLQETIKQTFTKSDLHNLCGGKNFYWIWSAARGRSGGILVGINQDNLEYIEHEIGMYYIRMLVRDKINDFTWNLIIVYGDAQPNGKAAFLAELARVCHDTTYPCLIGRDF
;
A
#
# COMPACT_ATOMS: atom_id res chain seq x y z
N MET A 1 -8.54 -12.50 7.44
CA MET A 1 -7.65 -11.68 6.59
C MET A 1 -6.82 -10.77 7.46
N ILE A 2 -5.52 -10.73 7.22
CA ILE A 2 -4.58 -9.94 8.01
C ILE A 2 -3.86 -8.95 7.10
N GLY A 3 -3.92 -7.68 7.47
CA GLY A 3 -3.19 -6.64 6.77
C GLY A 3 -2.49 -5.72 7.74
N PHE A 4 -1.46 -5.01 7.27
CA PHE A 4 -0.86 -4.01 8.11
C PHE A 4 -0.40 -2.80 7.31
N ILE A 5 -0.36 -1.66 7.97
CA ILE A 5 -0.02 -0.38 7.37
C ILE A 5 1.00 0.30 8.28
N TRP A 6 2.09 0.76 7.69
CA TRP A 6 3.19 1.33 8.45
C TRP A 6 3.80 2.51 7.71
N ASN A 7 3.98 3.62 8.44
CA ASN A 7 4.75 4.75 7.95
C ASN A 7 6.23 4.48 8.24
N LEU A 8 7.00 4.17 7.19
CA LEU A 8 8.39 3.75 7.31
C LEU A 8 9.35 4.87 7.64
N ARG A 9 9.03 6.09 7.22
CA ARG A 9 9.97 7.22 7.27
C ARG A 9 11.31 6.88 6.60
N GLY A 10 11.23 6.20 5.44
CA GLY A 10 12.35 5.74 4.65
C GLY A 10 12.45 4.21 4.58
N ALA A 11 12.52 3.67 3.37
CA ALA A 11 12.55 2.23 3.11
C ALA A 11 13.98 1.64 3.03
N GLY A 12 15.01 2.46 3.26
CA GLY A 12 16.40 2.02 3.15
C GLY A 12 16.96 1.28 4.37
N ASP A 13 16.24 1.28 5.48
CA ASP A 13 16.68 0.68 6.74
C ASP A 13 16.51 -0.84 6.72
N GLU A 14 17.61 -1.58 6.84
CA GLU A 14 17.61 -3.04 6.83
C GLU A 14 16.84 -3.64 8.01
N ASN A 15 16.82 -2.99 9.16
CA ASN A 15 16.05 -3.45 10.32
C ASN A 15 14.54 -3.38 10.04
N LYS A 16 14.08 -2.31 9.40
CA LYS A 16 12.67 -2.17 9.01
C LYS A 16 12.27 -3.22 7.98
N LYS A 17 13.12 -3.47 6.99
CA LYS A 17 12.90 -4.51 5.99
C LYS A 17 12.79 -5.89 6.63
N ARG A 18 13.64 -6.19 7.60
CA ARG A 18 13.60 -7.44 8.35
C ARG A 18 12.30 -7.60 9.13
N ILE A 19 11.87 -6.55 9.82
CA ILE A 19 10.60 -6.55 10.57
C ILE A 19 9.42 -6.82 9.65
N ILE A 20 9.37 -6.17 8.51
CA ILE A 20 8.32 -6.38 7.50
C ILE A 20 8.30 -7.83 7.04
N ARG A 21 9.47 -8.37 6.68
CA ARG A 21 9.61 -9.75 6.21
C ARG A 21 9.14 -10.75 7.28
N GLU A 22 9.56 -10.56 8.52
CA GLU A 22 9.15 -11.42 9.64
C GLU A 22 7.65 -11.36 9.87
N LEU A 23 7.03 -10.18 9.82
CA LEU A 23 5.59 -10.03 9.95
C LEU A 23 4.84 -10.75 8.84
N ILE A 24 5.29 -10.61 7.60
CA ILE A 24 4.66 -11.28 6.46
C ILE A 24 4.69 -12.81 6.63
N ILE A 25 5.83 -13.34 7.05
CA ILE A 25 6.01 -14.78 7.21
C ILE A 25 5.26 -15.30 8.44
N ASP A 26 5.46 -14.66 9.60
CA ASP A 26 4.95 -15.18 10.87
C ASP A 26 3.45 -14.98 11.06
N LYS A 27 2.92 -13.88 10.55
CA LYS A 27 1.50 -13.52 10.70
C LYS A 27 0.65 -13.87 9.48
N HIS A 28 1.24 -14.43 8.44
CA HIS A 28 0.53 -14.75 7.19
C HIS A 28 -0.23 -13.55 6.64
N VAL A 29 0.48 -12.45 6.48
CA VAL A 29 -0.11 -11.19 6.03
C VAL A 29 -0.65 -11.31 4.61
N ASP A 30 -1.88 -10.87 4.40
CA ASP A 30 -2.55 -10.90 3.10
C ASP A 30 -2.32 -9.62 2.30
N PHE A 31 -2.20 -8.49 2.97
CA PHE A 31 -1.90 -7.22 2.31
C PHE A 31 -1.11 -6.29 3.22
N LEU A 32 -0.37 -5.37 2.61
CA LEU A 32 0.32 -4.35 3.38
C LEU A 32 0.40 -3.04 2.58
N GLY A 33 0.42 -1.95 3.33
CA GLY A 33 0.63 -0.61 2.80
C GLY A 33 1.75 0.07 3.56
N LEU A 34 2.76 0.53 2.84
CA LEU A 34 3.89 1.23 3.41
C LEU A 34 3.88 2.67 2.91
N GLN A 35 3.97 3.60 3.83
CA GLN A 35 3.96 5.04 3.56
C GLN A 35 5.35 5.63 3.80
N GLU A 36 5.63 6.77 3.17
CA GLU A 36 6.92 7.45 3.26
C GLU A 36 8.09 6.53 2.96
N THR A 37 8.01 5.82 1.84
CA THR A 37 9.10 4.93 1.41
C THR A 37 10.36 5.70 1.04
N ILE A 38 10.23 6.94 0.62
CA ILE A 38 11.31 7.84 0.19
C ILE A 38 12.18 7.20 -0.89
N LYS A 39 11.56 6.43 -1.79
CA LYS A 39 12.23 5.78 -2.92
C LYS A 39 11.56 6.12 -4.23
N GLN A 40 12.37 6.26 -5.28
CA GLN A 40 11.87 6.50 -6.64
C GLN A 40 11.42 5.20 -7.31
N THR A 41 12.08 4.09 -7.01
CA THR A 41 11.79 2.81 -7.63
C THR A 41 12.19 1.66 -6.70
N PHE A 42 11.63 0.48 -6.99
CA PHE A 42 11.96 -0.77 -6.32
C PHE A 42 12.34 -1.81 -7.36
N THR A 43 13.40 -2.60 -7.10
CA THR A 43 13.74 -3.72 -7.97
C THR A 43 12.90 -4.94 -7.63
N LYS A 44 12.76 -5.86 -8.58
CA LYS A 44 12.09 -7.14 -8.33
C LYS A 44 12.77 -7.92 -7.20
N SER A 45 14.11 -7.87 -7.14
CA SER A 45 14.87 -8.52 -6.10
C SER A 45 14.57 -7.94 -4.71
N ASP A 46 14.52 -6.61 -4.61
CA ASP A 46 14.19 -5.94 -3.34
C ASP A 46 12.81 -6.36 -2.83
N LEU A 47 11.82 -6.36 -3.73
CA LEU A 47 10.44 -6.71 -3.38
C LEU A 47 10.31 -8.20 -3.02
N HIS A 48 10.99 -9.07 -3.74
CA HIS A 48 11.01 -10.50 -3.44
C HIS A 48 11.62 -10.77 -2.06
N ASN A 49 12.70 -10.10 -1.73
CA ASN A 49 13.32 -10.20 -0.42
C ASN A 49 12.45 -9.62 0.68
N LEU A 50 11.74 -8.53 0.40
CA LEU A 50 10.88 -7.89 1.38
C LEU A 50 9.74 -8.79 1.84
N CYS A 51 9.16 -9.58 0.94
CA CYS A 51 8.09 -10.52 1.29
C CYS A 51 8.58 -11.94 1.61
N GLY A 52 9.90 -12.13 1.76
CA GLY A 52 10.45 -13.44 2.10
C GLY A 52 10.19 -14.51 1.05
N GLY A 53 10.13 -14.13 -0.22
CA GLY A 53 9.90 -15.05 -1.33
C GLY A 53 8.43 -15.48 -1.51
N LYS A 54 7.50 -14.91 -0.75
CA LYS A 54 6.07 -15.19 -0.90
C LYS A 54 5.54 -14.62 -2.23
N ASN A 55 4.40 -15.11 -2.66
CA ASN A 55 3.78 -14.72 -3.94
C ASN A 55 3.04 -13.39 -3.80
N PHE A 56 3.79 -12.28 -3.72
CA PHE A 56 3.22 -10.94 -3.61
C PHE A 56 3.18 -10.23 -4.95
N TYR A 57 2.14 -9.42 -5.12
CA TYR A 57 2.02 -8.44 -6.20
C TYR A 57 2.16 -7.04 -5.60
N TRP A 58 2.99 -6.21 -6.22
CA TRP A 58 3.38 -4.92 -5.68
C TRP A 58 3.03 -3.79 -6.63
N ILE A 59 2.52 -2.70 -6.08
CA ILE A 59 2.32 -1.41 -6.77
C ILE A 59 2.96 -0.33 -5.92
N TRP A 60 3.61 0.62 -6.53
CA TRP A 60 4.18 1.74 -5.79
C TRP A 60 4.04 3.05 -6.55
N SER A 61 4.04 4.16 -5.81
CA SER A 61 4.22 5.50 -6.32
C SER A 61 5.55 6.06 -5.84
N ALA A 62 6.23 6.78 -6.72
CA ALA A 62 7.55 7.32 -6.42
C ALA A 62 7.49 8.44 -5.38
N ALA A 63 8.52 8.53 -4.54
CA ALA A 63 8.70 9.65 -3.64
C ALA A 63 8.97 10.94 -4.42
N ARG A 64 8.54 12.06 -3.87
CA ARG A 64 8.81 13.39 -4.38
C ARG A 64 9.79 14.08 -3.45
N GLY A 65 11.07 14.20 -3.88
CA GLY A 65 12.12 14.75 -3.04
C GLY A 65 12.41 13.85 -1.84
N ARG A 66 12.40 14.44 -0.63
CA ARG A 66 12.70 13.74 0.62
C ARG A 66 11.47 13.21 1.35
N SER A 67 10.32 13.24 0.71
CA SER A 67 9.06 12.81 1.34
C SER A 67 8.20 12.03 0.37
N GLY A 68 7.21 11.35 0.92
CA GLY A 68 6.24 10.61 0.16
C GLY A 68 6.73 9.24 -0.29
N GLY A 69 6.02 8.72 -1.26
CA GLY A 69 6.18 7.35 -1.71
C GLY A 69 5.26 6.40 -0.96
N ILE A 70 4.56 5.56 -1.72
CA ILE A 70 3.67 4.53 -1.18
C ILE A 70 4.02 3.22 -1.85
N LEU A 71 4.06 2.15 -1.06
CA LEU A 71 4.21 0.79 -1.58
C LEU A 71 3.06 -0.06 -1.05
N VAL A 72 2.34 -0.71 -1.94
CA VAL A 72 1.23 -1.60 -1.61
C VAL A 72 1.53 -3.00 -2.13
N GLY A 73 1.35 -3.99 -1.28
CA GLY A 73 1.54 -5.39 -1.65
C GLY A 73 0.37 -6.24 -1.22
N ILE A 74 0.05 -7.25 -2.03
CA ILE A 74 -0.97 -8.25 -1.71
C ILE A 74 -0.41 -9.65 -1.92
N ASN A 75 -0.80 -10.58 -1.05
CA ASN A 75 -0.48 -11.99 -1.21
C ASN A 75 -1.43 -12.62 -2.23
N GLN A 76 -0.90 -12.99 -3.38
CA GLN A 76 -1.69 -13.54 -4.48
C GLN A 76 -2.22 -14.97 -4.23
N ASP A 77 -1.79 -15.62 -3.18
CA ASP A 77 -2.36 -16.90 -2.79
C ASP A 77 -3.80 -16.74 -2.29
N ASN A 78 -4.11 -15.61 -1.68
CA ASN A 78 -5.42 -15.34 -1.07
C ASN A 78 -6.20 -14.21 -1.73
N LEU A 79 -5.50 -13.26 -2.36
CA LEU A 79 -6.10 -12.10 -3.00
C LEU A 79 -5.75 -12.06 -4.47
N GLU A 80 -6.75 -11.83 -5.30
CA GLU A 80 -6.57 -11.62 -6.73
C GLU A 80 -6.52 -10.12 -7.02
N TYR A 81 -5.47 -9.69 -7.72
CA TYR A 81 -5.38 -8.34 -8.25
C TYR A 81 -6.32 -8.18 -9.44
N ILE A 82 -7.11 -7.11 -9.47
CA ILE A 82 -8.02 -6.81 -10.58
C ILE A 82 -7.52 -5.59 -11.34
N GLU A 83 -7.40 -4.45 -10.66
CA GLU A 83 -6.94 -3.19 -11.25
C GLU A 83 -6.41 -2.27 -10.16
N HIS A 84 -5.80 -1.15 -10.56
CA HIS A 84 -5.34 -0.14 -9.61
C HIS A 84 -5.43 1.27 -10.21
N GLU A 85 -5.36 2.24 -9.32
CA GLU A 85 -5.26 3.66 -9.66
C GLU A 85 -4.24 4.31 -8.73
N ILE A 86 -3.35 5.12 -9.29
CA ILE A 86 -2.37 5.88 -8.52
C ILE A 86 -2.75 7.35 -8.63
N GLY A 87 -3.09 7.97 -7.50
CA GLY A 87 -3.33 9.39 -7.40
C GLY A 87 -2.15 10.14 -6.78
N MET A 88 -2.34 11.42 -6.52
CA MET A 88 -1.32 12.24 -5.89
C MET A 88 -1.03 11.81 -4.45
N TYR A 89 -2.07 11.42 -3.72
CA TYR A 89 -2.01 11.12 -2.29
C TYR A 89 -2.37 9.69 -1.94
N TYR A 90 -2.60 8.81 -2.94
CA TYR A 90 -3.09 7.48 -2.66
C TYR A 90 -2.69 6.47 -3.73
N ILE A 91 -2.75 5.20 -3.35
CA ILE A 91 -2.86 4.07 -4.27
C ILE A 91 -4.14 3.33 -3.92
N ARG A 92 -4.99 3.09 -4.92
CA ARG A 92 -6.18 2.25 -4.80
C ARG A 92 -5.92 0.96 -5.58
N MET A 93 -6.15 -0.16 -4.95
CA MET A 93 -6.06 -1.48 -5.58
C MET A 93 -7.36 -2.22 -5.41
N LEU A 94 -8.01 -2.58 -6.49
CA LEU A 94 -9.21 -3.41 -6.47
C LEU A 94 -8.78 -4.87 -6.43
N VAL A 95 -9.23 -5.58 -5.41
CA VAL A 95 -8.84 -6.97 -5.14
C VAL A 95 -10.07 -7.83 -4.89
N ARG A 96 -9.93 -9.13 -5.13
CA ARG A 96 -10.94 -10.13 -4.82
C ARG A 96 -10.38 -11.15 -3.84
N ASP A 97 -11.07 -11.35 -2.73
CA ASP A 97 -10.80 -12.44 -1.80
C ASP A 97 -11.19 -13.75 -2.46
N LYS A 98 -10.21 -14.63 -2.70
CA LYS A 98 -10.42 -15.90 -3.41
C LYS A 98 -11.21 -16.90 -2.58
N ILE A 99 -11.16 -16.80 -1.25
CA ILE A 99 -11.80 -17.73 -0.34
C ILE A 99 -13.30 -17.40 -0.23
N ASN A 100 -13.63 -16.14 -0.05
CA ASN A 100 -15.01 -15.67 0.19
C ASN A 100 -15.68 -15.07 -1.04
N ASP A 101 -14.97 -14.98 -2.16
CA ASP A 101 -15.45 -14.34 -3.41
C ASP A 101 -15.98 -12.93 -3.16
N PHE A 102 -15.21 -12.13 -2.45
CA PHE A 102 -15.58 -10.77 -2.06
C PHE A 102 -14.62 -9.77 -2.70
N THR A 103 -15.16 -8.80 -3.42
CA THR A 103 -14.38 -7.78 -4.13
C THR A 103 -14.42 -6.47 -3.34
N TRP A 104 -13.26 -5.85 -3.13
CA TRP A 104 -13.14 -4.62 -2.35
C TRP A 104 -11.92 -3.81 -2.78
N ASN A 105 -11.90 -2.55 -2.38
CA ASN A 105 -10.79 -1.64 -2.66
C ASN A 105 -9.89 -1.48 -1.45
N LEU A 106 -8.61 -1.72 -1.64
CA LEU A 106 -7.57 -1.35 -0.68
C LEU A 106 -7.03 0.01 -1.10
N ILE A 107 -7.18 1.01 -0.23
CA ILE A 107 -6.74 2.37 -0.49
C ILE A 107 -5.72 2.76 0.57
N ILE A 108 -4.47 2.94 0.16
CA ILE A 108 -3.41 3.41 1.05
C ILE A 108 -3.17 4.88 0.71
N VAL A 109 -3.30 5.71 1.71
CA VAL A 109 -3.19 7.16 1.55
C VAL A 109 -1.97 7.71 2.28
N TYR A 110 -1.40 8.76 1.71
CA TYR A 110 -0.35 9.56 2.34
C TYR A 110 -0.78 11.02 2.25
N GLY A 111 -1.16 11.60 3.40
CA GLY A 111 -1.62 12.98 3.45
C GLY A 111 -0.48 13.97 3.26
N ASP A 112 -0.81 15.11 2.66
CA ASP A 112 0.12 16.21 2.56
C ASP A 112 0.33 16.82 3.96
N ALA A 113 1.59 16.94 4.38
CA ALA A 113 1.96 17.56 5.65
C ALA A 113 1.76 19.07 5.63
N GLN A 114 1.65 19.68 4.45
CA GLN A 114 1.46 21.13 4.31
C GLN A 114 -0.01 21.50 4.54
N PRO A 115 -0.30 22.54 5.34
CA PRO A 115 -1.68 22.96 5.58
C PRO A 115 -2.44 23.29 4.28
N ASN A 116 -1.74 23.80 3.27
CA ASN A 116 -2.34 24.18 1.99
C ASN A 116 -2.75 22.97 1.14
N GLY A 117 -2.16 21.81 1.36
CA GLY A 117 -2.48 20.59 0.62
C GLY A 117 -3.65 19.80 1.19
N LYS A 118 -4.10 20.12 2.40
CA LYS A 118 -5.10 19.32 3.11
C LYS A 118 -6.44 19.27 2.39
N ALA A 119 -6.90 20.40 1.87
CA ALA A 119 -8.18 20.45 1.15
C ALA A 119 -8.12 19.63 -0.15
N ALA A 120 -7.03 19.70 -0.89
CA ALA A 120 -6.82 18.89 -2.10
C ALA A 120 -6.76 17.41 -1.78
N PHE A 121 -6.09 17.04 -0.71
CA PHE A 121 -6.02 15.66 -0.23
C PHE A 121 -7.39 15.09 0.10
N LEU A 122 -8.19 15.83 0.88
CA LEU A 122 -9.53 15.41 1.28
C LEU A 122 -10.48 15.32 0.08
N ALA A 123 -10.38 16.26 -0.86
CA ALA A 123 -11.19 16.24 -2.07
C ALA A 123 -10.87 15.04 -2.96
N GLU A 124 -9.59 14.71 -3.13
CA GLU A 124 -9.16 13.54 -3.89
C GLU A 124 -9.66 12.24 -3.25
N LEU A 125 -9.51 12.11 -1.95
CA LEU A 125 -9.96 10.93 -1.21
C LEU A 125 -11.48 10.76 -1.30
N ALA A 126 -12.24 11.84 -1.14
CA ALA A 126 -13.69 11.81 -1.27
C ALA A 126 -14.12 11.36 -2.67
N ARG A 127 -13.47 11.87 -3.72
CA ARG A 127 -13.73 11.47 -5.11
C ARG A 127 -13.49 9.97 -5.32
N VAL A 128 -12.36 9.47 -4.85
CA VAL A 128 -12.00 8.05 -5.00
C VAL A 128 -13.06 7.15 -4.35
N CYS A 129 -13.49 7.48 -3.14
CA CYS A 129 -14.50 6.69 -2.44
C CYS A 129 -15.88 6.80 -3.10
N HIS A 130 -16.19 7.96 -3.69
CA HIS A 130 -17.47 8.18 -4.38
C HIS A 130 -17.55 7.44 -5.72
N ASP A 131 -16.44 7.38 -6.46
CA ASP A 131 -16.40 6.85 -7.82
C ASP A 131 -16.38 5.31 -7.88
N THR A 132 -16.24 4.63 -6.77
CA THR A 132 -16.25 3.16 -6.73
C THR A 132 -17.57 2.63 -6.17
N THR A 133 -18.06 1.51 -6.73
CA THR A 133 -19.22 0.79 -6.23
C THR A 133 -18.87 -0.32 -5.24
N TYR A 134 -17.57 -0.62 -5.09
CA TYR A 134 -17.11 -1.66 -4.18
C TYR A 134 -16.74 -1.07 -2.82
N PRO A 135 -16.87 -1.85 -1.74
CA PRO A 135 -16.41 -1.43 -0.41
C PRO A 135 -14.96 -1.01 -0.40
N CYS A 136 -14.61 -0.05 0.44
CA CYS A 136 -13.26 0.50 0.56
C CYS A 136 -12.70 0.29 1.97
N LEU A 137 -11.49 -0.22 2.04
CA LEU A 137 -10.68 -0.17 3.25
C LEU A 137 -9.60 0.89 3.04
N ILE A 138 -9.64 1.93 3.85
CA ILE A 138 -8.70 3.05 3.75
C ILE A 138 -7.69 2.91 4.88
N GLY A 139 -6.44 2.88 4.53
CA GLY A 139 -5.35 2.79 5.48
C GLY A 139 -4.41 3.99 5.42
N ARG A 140 -4.09 4.51 6.58
CA ARG A 140 -3.04 5.51 6.76
C ARG A 140 -2.49 5.43 8.18
N ASP A 141 -1.31 6.02 8.36
CA ASP A 141 -0.77 6.28 9.69
C ASP A 141 -1.39 7.58 10.22
N PHE A 142 -2.17 7.45 11.24
CA PHE A 142 -2.85 8.61 11.84
C PHE A 142 -2.03 9.16 13.01
#